data_de5d0898eef566fe5f5ad91707250c48
#
_entry.id   de5d0898eef566fe5f5ad91707250c48
#
_cell.length_a   1.000
_cell.length_b   1.000
_cell.length_c   1.000
_cell.angle_alpha   90.00
_cell.angle_beta   90.00
_cell.angle_gamma   90.00
#
_symmetry.space_group_name_H-M   'P 1'
#
loop_
_entity.id
_entity.type
_entity.pdbx_description
1 polymer ?
#
loop_
_entity_poly.entity_id
_entity_poly.type
_entity_poly.pdbx_seq_one_letter_code
_entity_poly.pdbx_strand_id
1 'polypeptide(L)'
;MIGSLTLDQLRVLITIADTGSFSAAGRRLGRAQSAISQAVATLETTQGITLFDRSGFRPVLTDVGRVLVAQARSVLAGATRFEAMAAGTREGTEPELAVAIDPLVPTAAFIESLHALRVAFPFLPVSFSTEGLGGAERRLRRGDASLALCILLPGVPDDVAALPLLGIDLVPVVSPVHPLAGLGRSVTVADLEEHVQLVLSDPAAPDGPSYGLIGTSAWRFVDLARRLDFLLAGLGWCRMPEHLVAPYLADSRLVALTIEGDPTRATGPLTIYAAHMRNRVLGRAGSWLLNELRARLA
;
A
#
# COMPACT_ATOMS: atom_id res chain seq x y z
N MET A 1 28.05 21.09 14.27
CA MET A 1 29.02 20.24 13.52
C MET A 1 28.73 18.78 13.82
N ILE A 2 28.35 17.99 12.80
CA ILE A 2 28.06 16.55 12.94
C ILE A 2 29.36 15.71 13.01
N GLY A 3 30.54 16.30 12.79
CA GLY A 3 31.81 15.58 12.58
C GLY A 3 32.49 14.93 13.80
N SER A 4 32.01 15.13 15.01
CA SER A 4 32.64 14.61 16.24
C SER A 4 31.88 13.44 16.90
N LEU A 5 30.67 13.15 16.46
CA LEU A 5 29.86 12.06 16.97
C LEU A 5 30.07 10.80 16.13
N THR A 6 30.31 9.65 16.78
CA THR A 6 30.45 8.36 16.10
C THR A 6 29.34 7.38 16.50
N LEU A 7 28.96 6.48 15.61
CA LEU A 7 27.99 5.41 15.92
C LEU A 7 28.51 4.49 17.04
N ASP A 8 29.82 4.34 17.15
CA ASP A 8 30.45 3.57 18.22
C ASP A 8 30.22 4.18 19.59
N GLN A 9 30.34 5.51 19.73
CA GLN A 9 30.02 6.21 20.97
C GLN A 9 28.58 6.04 21.39
N LEU A 10 27.64 6.09 20.43
CA LEU A 10 26.22 5.83 20.68
C LEU A 10 25.97 4.38 21.13
N ARG A 11 26.66 3.42 20.51
CA ARG A 11 26.58 2.00 20.90
C ARG A 11 27.08 1.79 22.33
N VAL A 12 28.20 2.41 22.69
CA VAL A 12 28.77 2.37 24.05
C VAL A 12 27.75 2.97 25.05
N LEU A 13 27.22 4.17 24.77
CA LEU A 13 26.24 4.84 25.63
C LEU A 13 25.01 3.95 25.90
N ILE A 14 24.43 3.38 24.86
CA ILE A 14 23.26 2.50 24.98
C ILE A 14 23.62 1.24 25.78
N THR A 15 24.79 0.63 25.51
CA THR A 15 25.19 -0.59 26.19
C THR A 15 25.38 -0.36 27.70
N ILE A 16 25.90 0.78 28.11
CA ILE A 16 26.01 1.13 29.54
C ILE A 16 24.61 1.31 30.15
N ALA A 17 23.72 2.00 29.45
CA ALA A 17 22.33 2.18 29.87
C ALA A 17 21.60 0.84 30.08
N ASP A 18 21.80 -0.12 29.17
CA ASP A 18 21.18 -1.45 29.21
C ASP A 18 21.77 -2.36 30.31
N THR A 19 23.07 -2.26 30.54
CA THR A 19 23.78 -3.16 31.48
C THR A 19 23.91 -2.58 32.90
N GLY A 20 23.63 -1.28 33.06
CA GLY A 20 23.73 -0.58 34.32
C GLY A 20 25.16 -0.38 34.87
N SER A 21 26.21 -0.76 34.10
CA SER A 21 27.59 -0.52 34.53
C SER A 21 28.60 -0.46 33.37
N PHE A 22 29.64 0.37 33.54
CA PHE A 22 30.73 0.49 32.57
C PHE A 22 31.52 -0.83 32.38
N SER A 23 31.71 -1.58 33.46
CA SER A 23 32.40 -2.88 33.43
C SER A 23 31.58 -3.93 32.68
N ALA A 24 30.27 -4.00 32.92
CA ALA A 24 29.37 -4.92 32.21
C ALA A 24 29.28 -4.57 30.72
N ALA A 25 29.20 -3.27 30.40
CA ALA A 25 29.25 -2.80 29.01
C ALA A 25 30.54 -3.17 28.31
N GLY A 26 31.70 -3.04 29.02
CA GLY A 26 33.00 -3.47 28.50
C GLY A 26 33.00 -4.96 28.15
N ARG A 27 32.53 -5.80 29.07
CA ARG A 27 32.42 -7.25 28.80
C ARG A 27 31.53 -7.56 27.60
N ARG A 28 30.36 -6.90 27.51
CA ARG A 28 29.40 -7.11 26.41
C ARG A 28 29.94 -6.67 25.05
N LEU A 29 30.78 -5.62 25.03
CA LEU A 29 31.40 -5.09 23.81
C LEU A 29 32.78 -5.65 23.51
N GLY A 30 33.31 -6.55 24.36
CA GLY A 30 34.66 -7.10 24.20
C GLY A 30 35.78 -6.05 24.39
N ARG A 31 35.58 -5.04 25.27
CA ARG A 31 36.49 -3.90 25.47
C ARG A 31 36.84 -3.73 26.94
N ALA A 32 38.00 -3.15 27.18
CA ALA A 32 38.42 -2.75 28.54
C ALA A 32 37.48 -1.67 29.09
N GLN A 33 37.17 -1.72 30.37
CA GLN A 33 36.31 -0.72 31.03
C GLN A 33 36.86 0.71 30.86
N SER A 34 38.19 0.89 30.85
CA SER A 34 38.85 2.19 30.63
C SER A 34 38.49 2.78 29.25
N ALA A 35 38.46 1.95 28.21
CA ALA A 35 38.09 2.37 26.86
C ALA A 35 36.60 2.80 26.79
N ILE A 36 35.71 2.06 27.48
CA ILE A 36 34.29 2.43 27.60
C ILE A 36 34.13 3.77 28.34
N SER A 37 34.85 3.96 29.45
CA SER A 37 34.80 5.22 30.19
C SER A 37 35.33 6.40 29.39
N GLN A 38 36.42 6.19 28.64
CA GLN A 38 36.99 7.22 27.75
C GLN A 38 36.03 7.60 26.61
N ALA A 39 35.36 6.63 26.00
CA ALA A 39 34.39 6.89 24.92
C ALA A 39 33.22 7.79 25.41
N VAL A 40 32.70 7.50 26.61
CA VAL A 40 31.64 8.34 27.22
C VAL A 40 32.17 9.70 27.62
N ALA A 41 33.36 9.78 28.25
CA ALA A 41 33.94 11.07 28.64
C ALA A 41 34.17 11.97 27.41
N THR A 42 34.67 11.40 26.31
CA THR A 42 34.83 12.10 25.04
C THR A 42 33.49 12.59 24.53
N LEU A 43 32.42 11.75 24.58
CA LEU A 43 31.08 12.12 24.14
C LEU A 43 30.52 13.26 25.01
N GLU A 44 30.62 13.16 26.35
CA GLU A 44 30.17 14.19 27.29
C GLU A 44 30.90 15.52 27.05
N THR A 45 32.22 15.47 26.89
CA THR A 45 33.03 16.67 26.61
C THR A 45 32.69 17.30 25.28
N THR A 46 32.58 16.49 24.23
CA THR A 46 32.30 17.00 22.88
C THR A 46 30.92 17.62 22.77
N GLN A 47 29.94 17.07 23.49
CA GLN A 47 28.56 17.59 23.48
C GLN A 47 28.32 18.66 24.58
N GLY A 48 29.27 18.85 25.51
CA GLY A 48 29.16 19.80 26.63
C GLY A 48 28.09 19.42 27.65
N ILE A 49 27.82 18.12 27.85
CA ILE A 49 26.73 17.60 28.68
C ILE A 49 27.22 16.45 29.55
N THR A 50 26.56 16.25 30.70
CA THR A 50 26.78 15.09 31.58
C THR A 50 25.66 14.06 31.33
N LEU A 51 26.04 12.87 30.90
CA LEU A 51 25.11 11.77 30.61
C LEU A 51 24.86 10.86 31.81
N PHE A 52 25.90 10.68 32.66
CA PHE A 52 25.82 9.84 33.84
C PHE A 52 26.19 10.57 35.10
N ASP A 53 25.33 10.46 36.10
CA ASP A 53 25.70 10.79 37.49
C ASP A 53 26.55 9.64 38.05
N ARG A 54 27.75 9.97 38.49
CA ARG A 54 28.75 9.05 39.07
C ARG A 54 28.98 9.24 40.57
N SER A 55 28.14 10.04 41.22
CA SER A 55 28.27 10.31 42.66
C SER A 55 27.98 9.09 43.53
N GLY A 56 27.20 8.14 42.99
CA GLY A 56 26.84 6.89 43.67
C GLY A 56 27.74 5.71 43.33
N PHE A 57 27.46 4.56 43.97
CA PHE A 57 28.15 3.29 43.69
C PHE A 57 27.98 2.74 42.27
N ARG A 58 26.87 3.09 41.61
CA ARG A 58 26.60 2.74 40.23
C ARG A 58 26.29 3.98 39.41
N PRO A 59 26.74 4.07 38.17
CA PRO A 59 26.42 5.17 37.30
C PRO A 59 24.92 5.16 36.99
N VAL A 60 24.24 6.30 37.16
CA VAL A 60 22.83 6.50 36.85
C VAL A 60 22.72 7.52 35.73
N LEU A 61 21.85 7.29 34.76
CA LEU A 61 21.59 8.26 33.70
C LEU A 61 20.99 9.54 34.29
N THR A 62 21.53 10.68 33.90
CA THR A 62 20.89 11.97 34.12
C THR A 62 19.57 12.07 33.33
N ASP A 63 18.74 13.07 33.59
CA ASP A 63 17.50 13.31 32.80
C ASP A 63 17.83 13.50 31.32
N VAL A 64 18.85 14.30 31.02
CA VAL A 64 19.38 14.49 29.67
C VAL A 64 19.93 13.19 29.10
N GLY A 65 20.64 12.41 29.92
CA GLY A 65 21.18 11.10 29.53
C GLY A 65 20.08 10.15 29.07
N ARG A 66 18.93 10.08 29.78
CA ARG A 66 17.77 9.23 29.37
C ARG A 66 17.22 9.64 28.02
N VAL A 67 17.04 10.92 27.80
CA VAL A 67 16.54 11.45 26.52
C VAL A 67 17.52 11.12 25.38
N LEU A 68 18.81 11.34 25.62
CA LEU A 68 19.84 11.11 24.59
C LEU A 68 20.09 9.62 24.30
N VAL A 69 19.90 8.73 25.27
CA VAL A 69 19.92 7.27 25.02
C VAL A 69 18.76 6.88 24.06
N ALA A 70 17.57 7.45 24.25
CA ALA A 70 16.45 7.19 23.33
C ALA A 70 16.76 7.68 21.90
N GLN A 71 17.34 8.89 21.77
CA GLN A 71 17.78 9.42 20.48
C GLN A 71 18.92 8.59 19.88
N ALA A 72 19.88 8.15 20.68
CA ALA A 72 20.97 7.28 20.22
C ALA A 72 20.45 5.95 19.64
N ARG A 73 19.42 5.36 20.26
CA ARG A 73 18.74 4.16 19.71
C ARG A 73 18.16 4.42 18.34
N SER A 74 17.48 5.57 18.15
CA SER A 74 16.91 5.96 16.86
C SER A 74 18.00 6.13 15.78
N VAL A 75 19.12 6.75 16.12
CA VAL A 75 20.24 6.93 15.19
C VAL A 75 20.85 5.57 14.79
N LEU A 76 21.10 4.67 15.75
CA LEU A 76 21.62 3.34 15.43
C LEU A 76 20.63 2.50 14.62
N ALA A 77 19.34 2.59 14.92
CA ALA A 77 18.31 1.94 14.10
C ALA A 77 18.31 2.47 12.66
N GLY A 78 18.51 3.79 12.48
CA GLY A 78 18.67 4.41 11.17
C GLY A 78 19.92 3.90 10.42
N ALA A 79 21.06 3.77 11.12
CA ALA A 79 22.28 3.24 10.54
C ALA A 79 22.13 1.76 10.13
N THR A 80 21.51 0.93 10.97
CA THR A 80 21.20 -0.47 10.65
C THR A 80 20.29 -0.57 9.41
N ARG A 81 19.29 0.31 9.31
CA ARG A 81 18.42 0.37 8.13
C ARG A 81 19.19 0.73 6.87
N PHE A 82 20.07 1.71 6.95
CA PHE A 82 20.94 2.09 5.82
C PHE A 82 21.80 0.92 5.34
N GLU A 83 22.48 0.22 6.28
CA GLU A 83 23.31 -0.95 5.94
C GLU A 83 22.48 -2.07 5.29
N ALA A 84 21.28 -2.35 5.83
CA ALA A 84 20.38 -3.37 5.29
C ALA A 84 19.89 -3.02 3.88
N MET A 85 19.54 -1.75 3.62
CA MET A 85 19.15 -1.28 2.29
C MET A 85 20.32 -1.39 1.30
N ALA A 86 21.52 -0.98 1.69
CA ALA A 86 22.71 -1.10 0.85
C ALA A 86 23.06 -2.57 0.52
N ALA A 87 22.89 -3.46 1.49
CA ALA A 87 23.07 -4.89 1.28
C ALA A 87 22.00 -5.46 0.33
N GLY A 88 20.73 -5.12 0.57
CA GLY A 88 19.61 -5.53 -0.28
C GLY A 88 19.78 -5.11 -1.74
N THR A 89 20.22 -3.87 -1.98
CA THR A 89 20.49 -3.36 -3.33
C THR A 89 21.57 -4.18 -4.05
N ARG A 90 22.62 -4.59 -3.35
CA ARG A 90 23.67 -5.48 -3.92
C ARG A 90 23.13 -6.86 -4.27
N GLU A 91 22.07 -7.32 -3.59
CA GLU A 91 21.39 -8.58 -3.85
C GLU A 91 20.26 -8.46 -4.89
N GLY A 92 20.10 -7.29 -5.52
CA GLY A 92 19.08 -7.04 -6.54
C GLY A 92 17.70 -6.67 -6.00
N THR A 93 17.60 -6.30 -4.72
CA THR A 93 16.38 -5.68 -4.19
C THR A 93 16.29 -4.25 -4.70
N GLU A 94 15.14 -3.87 -5.21
CA GLU A 94 14.85 -2.51 -5.67
C GLU A 94 14.96 -1.50 -4.51
N PRO A 95 15.38 -0.24 -4.77
CA PRO A 95 15.44 0.80 -3.73
C PRO A 95 14.07 1.14 -3.15
N GLU A 96 13.04 0.97 -3.94
CA GLU A 96 11.64 1.16 -3.59
C GLU A 96 10.77 0.24 -4.44
N LEU A 97 9.73 -0.34 -3.85
CA LEU A 97 8.68 -1.06 -4.56
C LEU A 97 7.45 -0.17 -4.70
N ALA A 98 7.27 0.41 -5.89
CA ALA A 98 6.09 1.21 -6.21
C ALA A 98 4.99 0.32 -6.80
N VAL A 99 3.83 0.29 -6.14
CA VAL A 99 2.67 -0.52 -6.52
C VAL A 99 1.49 0.38 -6.86
N ALA A 100 0.97 0.25 -8.07
CA ALA A 100 -0.27 0.92 -8.47
C ALA A 100 -1.45 -0.03 -8.27
N ILE A 101 -2.57 0.47 -7.71
CA ILE A 101 -3.75 -0.34 -7.41
C ILE A 101 -4.98 0.32 -8.04
N ASP A 102 -5.71 -0.43 -8.87
CA ASP A 102 -7.00 0.02 -9.40
C ASP A 102 -8.04 0.06 -8.27
N PRO A 103 -8.90 1.09 -8.19
CA PRO A 103 -9.92 1.22 -7.15
C PRO A 103 -10.91 0.05 -7.07
N LEU A 104 -11.09 -0.70 -8.16
CA LEU A 104 -11.99 -1.86 -8.20
C LEU A 104 -11.40 -3.10 -7.53
N VAL A 105 -10.11 -3.09 -7.22
CA VAL A 105 -9.39 -4.23 -6.64
C VAL A 105 -9.72 -4.40 -5.16
N PRO A 106 -10.21 -5.58 -4.70
CA PRO A 106 -10.52 -5.82 -3.30
C PRO A 106 -9.24 -5.93 -2.47
N THR A 107 -8.92 -4.92 -1.69
CA THR A 107 -7.68 -4.84 -0.89
C THR A 107 -7.54 -6.04 0.08
N ALA A 108 -8.64 -6.53 0.66
CA ALA A 108 -8.61 -7.66 1.59
C ALA A 108 -7.96 -8.91 1.01
N ALA A 109 -8.08 -9.12 -0.32
CA ALA A 109 -7.55 -10.32 -0.98
C ALA A 109 -6.02 -10.43 -0.93
N PHE A 110 -5.29 -9.31 -0.82
CA PHE A 110 -3.82 -9.31 -0.86
C PHE A 110 -3.13 -8.70 0.37
N ILE A 111 -3.90 -8.31 1.39
CA ILE A 111 -3.33 -7.81 2.66
C ILE A 111 -2.35 -8.81 3.27
N GLU A 112 -2.67 -10.09 3.26
CA GLU A 112 -1.78 -11.14 3.80
C GLU A 112 -0.46 -11.22 3.02
N SER A 113 -0.48 -11.05 1.70
CA SER A 113 0.73 -11.01 0.88
C SER A 113 1.59 -9.78 1.21
N LEU A 114 0.97 -8.64 1.52
CA LEU A 114 1.68 -7.43 1.96
C LEU A 114 2.25 -7.58 3.37
N HIS A 115 1.56 -8.25 4.28
CA HIS A 115 2.11 -8.62 5.59
C HIS A 115 3.34 -9.50 5.45
N ALA A 116 3.27 -10.53 4.61
CA ALA A 116 4.40 -11.41 4.33
C ALA A 116 5.57 -10.68 3.66
N LEU A 117 5.28 -9.75 2.72
CA LEU A 117 6.29 -8.88 2.11
C LEU A 117 7.06 -8.07 3.17
N ARG A 118 6.34 -7.47 4.12
CA ARG A 118 6.95 -6.68 5.20
C ARG A 118 7.87 -7.51 6.10
N VAL A 119 7.55 -8.78 6.29
CA VAL A 119 8.40 -9.72 7.05
C VAL A 119 9.63 -10.10 6.24
N ALA A 120 9.48 -10.40 4.95
CA ALA A 120 10.58 -10.80 4.06
C ALA A 120 11.53 -9.64 3.75
N PHE A 121 11.01 -8.40 3.66
CA PHE A 121 11.75 -7.19 3.29
C PHE A 121 11.47 -6.05 4.28
N PRO A 122 11.91 -6.14 5.55
CA PRO A 122 11.48 -5.23 6.63
C PRO A 122 11.94 -3.78 6.45
N PHE A 123 12.93 -3.52 5.60
CA PHE A 123 13.48 -2.19 5.37
C PHE A 123 13.20 -1.65 3.96
N LEU A 124 12.49 -2.39 3.12
CA LEU A 124 12.11 -1.96 1.78
C LEU A 124 11.07 -0.83 1.87
N PRO A 125 11.34 0.35 1.31
CA PRO A 125 10.29 1.34 1.07
C PRO A 125 9.26 0.79 0.09
N VAL A 126 7.99 0.90 0.44
CA VAL A 126 6.88 0.52 -0.45
C VAL A 126 5.94 1.72 -0.56
N SER A 127 5.64 2.12 -1.79
CA SER A 127 4.65 3.15 -2.07
C SER A 127 3.45 2.57 -2.81
N PHE A 128 2.27 3.06 -2.45
CA PHE A 128 1.02 2.70 -3.11
C PHE A 128 0.40 3.91 -3.75
N SER A 129 -0.12 3.73 -4.95
CA SER A 129 -0.91 4.73 -5.65
C SER A 129 -2.22 4.13 -6.14
N THR A 130 -3.29 4.91 -6.03
CA THR A 130 -4.61 4.54 -6.55
C THR A 130 -5.05 5.63 -7.51
N GLU A 131 -5.44 5.25 -8.71
CA GLU A 131 -5.89 6.17 -9.75
C GLU A 131 -7.14 5.60 -10.42
N GLY A 132 -7.88 6.45 -11.15
CA GLY A 132 -9.03 6.01 -11.90
C GLY A 132 -8.69 4.98 -12.99
N LEU A 133 -9.70 4.55 -13.69
CA LEU A 133 -9.62 3.52 -14.73
C LEU A 133 -8.44 3.76 -15.69
N GLY A 134 -7.64 2.71 -15.96
CA GLY A 134 -6.44 2.78 -16.80
C GLY A 134 -5.22 3.46 -16.15
N GLY A 135 -5.37 4.06 -14.97
CA GLY A 135 -4.30 4.80 -14.30
C GLY A 135 -3.14 3.91 -13.87
N ALA A 136 -3.44 2.73 -13.36
CA ALA A 136 -2.41 1.77 -12.93
C ALA A 136 -1.54 1.32 -14.10
N GLU A 137 -2.11 1.04 -15.27
CA GLU A 137 -1.37 0.72 -16.50
C GLU A 137 -0.48 1.89 -16.95
N ARG A 138 -1.01 3.13 -16.92
CA ARG A 138 -0.21 4.32 -17.27
C ARG A 138 0.99 4.50 -16.35
N ARG A 139 0.85 4.24 -15.05
CA ARG A 139 1.98 4.30 -14.11
C ARG A 139 3.04 3.26 -14.42
N LEU A 140 2.65 2.04 -14.79
CA LEU A 140 3.60 1.03 -15.26
C LEU A 140 4.38 1.53 -16.49
N ARG A 141 3.70 2.08 -17.49
CA ARG A 141 4.33 2.57 -18.73
C ARG A 141 5.29 3.73 -18.49
N ARG A 142 4.94 4.67 -17.60
CA ARG A 142 5.80 5.79 -17.21
C ARG A 142 6.98 5.36 -16.34
N GLY A 143 6.88 4.20 -15.66
CA GLY A 143 7.87 3.75 -14.68
C GLY A 143 7.66 4.32 -13.29
N ASP A 144 6.49 4.91 -13.05
CA ASP A 144 6.07 5.42 -11.74
C ASP A 144 5.59 4.28 -10.82
N ALA A 145 5.37 3.09 -11.38
CA ALA A 145 5.11 1.85 -10.65
C ALA A 145 5.90 0.70 -11.27
N SER A 146 6.37 -0.21 -10.42
CA SER A 146 7.04 -1.44 -10.82
C SER A 146 6.05 -2.58 -11.01
N LEU A 147 4.99 -2.60 -10.19
CA LEU A 147 3.93 -3.61 -10.19
C LEU A 147 2.57 -2.89 -10.14
N ALA A 148 1.58 -3.46 -10.81
CA ALA A 148 0.20 -3.00 -10.70
C ALA A 148 -0.74 -4.14 -10.35
N LEU A 149 -1.72 -3.87 -9.50
CA LEU A 149 -2.91 -4.69 -9.29
C LEU A 149 -4.05 -3.99 -10.00
N CYS A 150 -4.50 -4.50 -11.13
CA CYS A 150 -5.39 -3.75 -12.00
C CYS A 150 -6.26 -4.63 -12.89
N ILE A 151 -7.26 -4.00 -13.48
CA ILE A 151 -8.01 -4.51 -14.62
C ILE A 151 -7.30 -4.03 -15.89
N LEU A 152 -7.21 -4.89 -16.90
CA LEU A 152 -6.66 -4.56 -18.21
C LEU A 152 -7.76 -4.66 -19.26
N LEU A 153 -8.18 -3.53 -19.80
CA LEU A 153 -9.26 -3.45 -20.78
C LEU A 153 -8.78 -2.79 -22.07
N PRO A 154 -9.20 -3.29 -23.24
CA PRO A 154 -10.12 -4.42 -23.46
C PRO A 154 -9.48 -5.80 -23.28
N GLY A 155 -8.20 -5.86 -22.99
CA GLY A 155 -7.43 -7.07 -22.78
C GLY A 155 -6.00 -6.75 -22.35
N VAL A 156 -5.17 -7.78 -22.15
CA VAL A 156 -3.78 -7.63 -21.74
C VAL A 156 -2.95 -7.11 -22.93
N PRO A 157 -2.30 -5.94 -22.82
CA PRO A 157 -1.43 -5.42 -23.87
C PRO A 157 -0.17 -6.29 -24.06
N ASP A 158 0.36 -6.35 -25.28
CA ASP A 158 1.52 -7.20 -25.64
C ASP A 158 2.79 -6.87 -24.84
N ASP A 159 2.98 -5.60 -24.48
CA ASP A 159 4.14 -5.11 -23.73
C ASP A 159 4.02 -5.29 -22.20
N VAL A 160 2.87 -5.78 -21.72
CA VAL A 160 2.59 -6.05 -20.32
C VAL A 160 2.66 -7.55 -20.03
N ALA A 161 3.36 -7.92 -18.98
CA ALA A 161 3.27 -9.25 -18.39
C ALA A 161 2.19 -9.19 -17.29
N ALA A 162 1.15 -10.00 -17.43
CA ALA A 162 0.02 -9.99 -16.51
C ALA A 162 -0.26 -11.41 -16.00
N LEU A 163 -0.33 -11.53 -14.69
CA LEU A 163 -0.74 -12.74 -13.98
C LEU A 163 -2.19 -12.57 -13.53
N PRO A 164 -3.15 -13.38 -14.00
CA PRO A 164 -4.51 -13.35 -13.46
C PRO A 164 -4.50 -13.80 -11.99
N LEU A 165 -5.22 -13.09 -11.14
CA LEU A 165 -5.30 -13.37 -9.70
C LEU A 165 -6.69 -13.82 -9.29
N LEU A 166 -7.71 -13.03 -9.58
CA LEU A 166 -9.10 -13.30 -9.19
C LEU A 166 -10.08 -12.57 -10.12
N GLY A 167 -11.32 -13.06 -10.13
CA GLY A 167 -12.44 -12.39 -10.79
C GLY A 167 -13.21 -11.52 -9.81
N ILE A 168 -13.74 -10.39 -10.27
CA ILE A 168 -14.68 -9.56 -9.53
C ILE A 168 -16.00 -9.44 -10.29
N ASP A 169 -17.09 -9.68 -9.59
CA ASP A 169 -18.43 -9.49 -10.15
C ASP A 169 -18.87 -8.04 -9.98
N LEU A 170 -19.52 -7.52 -11.01
CA LEU A 170 -20.16 -6.21 -11.01
C LEU A 170 -21.67 -6.36 -10.89
N VAL A 171 -22.24 -5.95 -9.77
CA VAL A 171 -23.67 -6.02 -9.50
C VAL A 171 -24.32 -4.71 -9.93
N PRO A 172 -25.37 -4.72 -10.75
CA PRO A 172 -26.18 -3.54 -11.02
C PRO A 172 -27.01 -3.16 -9.79
N VAL A 173 -26.86 -1.93 -9.33
CA VAL A 173 -27.42 -1.46 -8.06
C VAL A 173 -28.02 -0.07 -8.17
N VAL A 174 -29.01 0.20 -7.32
CA VAL A 174 -29.64 1.50 -7.12
C VAL A 174 -29.89 1.76 -5.63
N SER A 175 -30.11 3.03 -5.28
CA SER A 175 -30.68 3.39 -3.97
C SER A 175 -32.16 2.95 -3.89
N PRO A 176 -32.69 2.59 -2.70
CA PRO A 176 -34.12 2.26 -2.51
C PRO A 176 -35.09 3.38 -2.91
N VAL A 177 -34.64 4.64 -2.89
CA VAL A 177 -35.47 5.80 -3.30
C VAL A 177 -35.48 6.01 -4.80
N HIS A 178 -34.67 5.28 -5.57
CA HIS A 178 -34.62 5.41 -7.02
C HIS A 178 -35.82 4.70 -7.67
N PRO A 179 -36.45 5.27 -8.74
CA PRO A 179 -37.64 4.68 -9.39
C PRO A 179 -37.46 3.20 -9.81
N LEU A 180 -36.28 2.83 -10.30
CA LEU A 180 -35.99 1.44 -10.70
C LEU A 180 -36.12 0.43 -9.56
N ALA A 181 -35.92 0.84 -8.29
CA ALA A 181 -36.05 -0.05 -7.13
C ALA A 181 -37.51 -0.46 -6.89
N GLY A 182 -38.48 0.38 -7.30
CA GLY A 182 -39.91 0.17 -7.08
C GLY A 182 -40.63 -0.63 -8.16
N LEU A 183 -39.97 -1.07 -9.23
CA LEU A 183 -40.62 -1.71 -10.37
C LEU A 183 -41.22 -3.08 -10.06
N GLY A 184 -40.72 -3.80 -9.04
CA GLY A 184 -41.25 -5.12 -8.64
C GLY A 184 -41.08 -6.24 -9.68
N ARG A 185 -40.30 -6.00 -10.73
CA ARG A 185 -39.98 -6.91 -11.83
C ARG A 185 -38.52 -6.76 -12.26
N SER A 186 -38.05 -7.65 -13.11
CA SER A 186 -36.78 -7.45 -13.80
C SER A 186 -36.78 -6.16 -14.62
N VAL A 187 -35.67 -5.44 -14.59
CA VAL A 187 -35.48 -4.16 -15.28
C VAL A 187 -35.08 -4.44 -16.72
N THR A 188 -35.72 -3.83 -17.70
CA THR A 188 -35.35 -3.93 -19.10
C THR A 188 -34.27 -2.90 -19.46
N VAL A 189 -33.58 -3.08 -20.59
CA VAL A 189 -32.64 -2.09 -21.14
C VAL A 189 -33.35 -0.74 -21.36
N ALA A 190 -34.60 -0.75 -21.85
CA ALA A 190 -35.40 0.46 -22.05
C ALA A 190 -35.65 1.21 -20.72
N ASP A 191 -35.99 0.50 -19.65
CA ASP A 191 -36.13 1.14 -18.33
C ASP A 191 -34.80 1.81 -17.89
N LEU A 192 -33.64 1.19 -18.14
CA LEU A 192 -32.33 1.74 -17.79
C LEU A 192 -31.97 2.99 -18.59
N GLU A 193 -32.39 3.07 -19.86
CA GLU A 193 -32.12 4.20 -20.75
C GLU A 193 -32.85 5.49 -20.32
N GLU A 194 -33.94 5.36 -19.60
CA GLU A 194 -34.69 6.51 -19.04
C GLU A 194 -33.99 7.14 -17.82
N HIS A 195 -32.96 6.49 -17.27
CA HIS A 195 -32.31 6.91 -16.04
C HIS A 195 -30.82 7.15 -16.22
N VAL A 196 -30.28 8.06 -15.41
CA VAL A 196 -28.84 8.37 -15.43
C VAL A 196 -28.02 7.15 -15.01
N GLN A 197 -27.07 6.74 -15.85
CA GLN A 197 -26.07 5.76 -15.49
C GLN A 197 -24.83 6.45 -14.92
N LEU A 198 -24.40 6.06 -13.71
CA LEU A 198 -23.18 6.56 -13.09
C LEU A 198 -22.02 5.69 -13.57
N VAL A 199 -21.10 6.25 -14.34
CA VAL A 199 -20.04 5.51 -15.06
C VAL A 199 -18.67 5.86 -14.54
N LEU A 200 -17.79 4.87 -14.35
CA LEU A 200 -16.37 5.11 -14.18
C LEU A 200 -15.75 5.43 -15.54
N SER A 201 -14.95 6.48 -15.59
CA SER A 201 -14.26 6.91 -16.80
C SER A 201 -12.76 7.03 -16.57
N ASP A 202 -11.99 6.88 -17.64
CA ASP A 202 -10.58 7.21 -17.65
C ASP A 202 -10.38 8.73 -17.80
N PRO A 203 -9.78 9.42 -16.81
CA PRO A 203 -9.57 10.87 -16.92
C PRO A 203 -8.60 11.26 -18.03
N ALA A 204 -7.75 10.34 -18.48
CA ALA A 204 -6.80 10.58 -19.57
C ALA A 204 -7.40 10.31 -20.96
N ALA A 205 -8.56 9.66 -21.02
CA ALA A 205 -9.29 9.37 -22.24
C ALA A 205 -10.80 9.62 -22.02
N PRO A 206 -11.24 10.87 -21.80
CA PRO A 206 -12.62 11.18 -21.47
C PRO A 206 -13.61 10.76 -22.55
N ASP A 207 -13.18 10.75 -23.81
CA ASP A 207 -13.96 10.30 -24.98
C ASP A 207 -13.65 8.82 -25.34
N GLY A 208 -12.89 8.14 -24.49
CA GLY A 208 -12.58 6.73 -24.67
C GLY A 208 -13.78 5.80 -24.47
N PRO A 209 -13.61 4.50 -24.76
CA PRO A 209 -14.70 3.55 -24.63
C PRO A 209 -15.20 3.51 -23.18
N SER A 210 -16.52 3.65 -23.01
CA SER A 210 -17.18 3.50 -21.72
C SER A 210 -17.63 2.04 -21.57
N TYR A 211 -16.89 1.28 -20.78
CA TYR A 211 -17.21 -0.11 -20.55
C TYR A 211 -18.50 -0.26 -19.73
N GLY A 212 -19.45 -1.05 -20.28
CA GLY A 212 -20.73 -1.30 -19.62
C GLY A 212 -21.72 -0.14 -19.67
N LEU A 213 -21.53 0.86 -20.54
CA LEU A 213 -22.54 1.89 -20.84
C LEU A 213 -23.69 1.24 -21.59
N ILE A 214 -24.90 1.44 -21.09
CA ILE A 214 -26.13 0.92 -21.70
C ILE A 214 -26.95 2.06 -22.31
N GLY A 215 -27.14 3.15 -21.60
CA GLY A 215 -27.94 4.28 -22.06
C GLY A 215 -27.15 5.45 -22.61
N THR A 216 -27.83 6.47 -23.06
CA THR A 216 -27.26 7.72 -23.57
C THR A 216 -27.02 8.75 -22.47
N SER A 217 -27.74 8.65 -21.34
CA SER A 217 -27.61 9.54 -20.20
C SER A 217 -26.59 8.99 -19.19
N ALA A 218 -25.39 9.57 -19.17
CA ALA A 218 -24.33 9.11 -18.28
C ALA A 218 -23.67 10.26 -17.53
N TRP A 219 -23.49 10.08 -16.21
CA TRP A 219 -22.59 10.92 -15.42
C TRP A 219 -21.28 10.19 -15.18
N ARG A 220 -20.17 10.85 -15.51
CA ARG A 220 -18.84 10.25 -15.52
C ARG A 220 -18.07 10.58 -14.25
N PHE A 221 -17.49 9.58 -13.63
CA PHE A 221 -16.70 9.67 -12.41
C PHE A 221 -15.32 9.09 -12.64
N VAL A 222 -14.30 9.72 -12.06
CA VAL A 222 -12.95 9.19 -11.95
C VAL A 222 -12.78 8.47 -10.60
N ASP A 223 -13.45 8.99 -9.58
CA ASP A 223 -13.36 8.51 -8.21
C ASP A 223 -14.52 7.56 -7.89
N LEU A 224 -14.18 6.33 -7.46
CA LEU A 224 -15.16 5.28 -7.16
C LEU A 224 -15.96 5.59 -5.88
N ALA A 225 -15.36 6.24 -4.89
CA ALA A 225 -16.03 6.59 -3.64
C ALA A 225 -17.09 7.67 -3.92
N ARG A 226 -16.75 8.70 -4.72
CA ARG A 226 -17.72 9.71 -5.15
C ARG A 226 -18.86 9.12 -5.95
N ARG A 227 -18.57 8.17 -6.82
CA ARG A 227 -19.63 7.45 -7.56
C ARG A 227 -20.57 6.72 -6.61
N LEU A 228 -20.06 6.09 -5.56
CA LEU A 228 -20.85 5.43 -4.53
C LEU A 228 -21.72 6.44 -3.74
N ASP A 229 -21.18 7.60 -3.38
CA ASP A 229 -21.95 8.66 -2.70
C ASP A 229 -23.18 9.08 -3.52
N PHE A 230 -23.00 9.28 -4.83
CA PHE A 230 -24.08 9.67 -5.75
C PHE A 230 -25.11 8.54 -5.94
N LEU A 231 -24.63 7.28 -5.98
CA LEU A 231 -25.50 6.12 -6.03
C LEU A 231 -26.39 6.03 -4.77
N LEU A 232 -25.80 6.17 -3.58
CA LEU A 232 -26.52 6.16 -2.31
C LEU A 232 -27.52 7.30 -2.18
N ALA A 233 -27.24 8.45 -2.81
CA ALA A 233 -28.14 9.58 -2.88
C ALA A 233 -29.32 9.38 -3.86
N GLY A 234 -29.37 8.28 -4.61
CA GLY A 234 -30.43 7.97 -5.55
C GLY A 234 -30.35 8.74 -6.87
N LEU A 235 -29.18 9.28 -7.23
CA LEU A 235 -29.00 10.13 -8.42
C LEU A 235 -28.80 9.33 -9.72
N GLY A 236 -28.90 8.03 -9.66
CA GLY A 236 -28.80 7.15 -10.81
C GLY A 236 -28.56 5.70 -10.43
N TRP A 237 -28.25 4.88 -11.41
CA TRP A 237 -27.91 3.47 -11.25
C TRP A 237 -26.49 3.20 -11.75
N CYS A 238 -25.84 2.16 -11.27
CA CYS A 238 -24.56 1.70 -11.82
C CYS A 238 -24.28 0.25 -11.49
N ARG A 239 -23.22 -0.28 -12.12
CA ARG A 239 -22.63 -1.55 -11.73
C ARG A 239 -21.46 -1.30 -10.79
N MET A 240 -21.49 -1.91 -9.62
CA MET A 240 -20.48 -1.77 -8.60
C MET A 240 -19.86 -3.14 -8.29
N PRO A 241 -18.57 -3.20 -7.93
CA PRO A 241 -17.98 -4.43 -7.40
C PRO A 241 -18.78 -4.95 -6.21
N GLU A 242 -19.16 -6.23 -6.26
CA GLU A 242 -20.00 -6.85 -5.23
C GLU A 242 -19.41 -6.65 -3.82
N HIS A 243 -18.08 -6.85 -3.67
CA HIS A 243 -17.40 -6.69 -2.39
C HIS A 243 -17.52 -5.29 -1.77
N LEU A 244 -17.73 -4.24 -2.60
CA LEU A 244 -17.91 -2.87 -2.12
C LEU A 244 -19.36 -2.57 -1.74
N VAL A 245 -20.32 -3.21 -2.39
CA VAL A 245 -21.74 -2.92 -2.16
C VAL A 245 -22.42 -3.93 -1.24
N ALA A 246 -21.82 -5.08 -0.98
CA ALA A 246 -22.37 -6.11 -0.12
C ALA A 246 -22.86 -5.59 1.26
N PRO A 247 -22.12 -4.73 1.98
CA PRO A 247 -22.62 -4.15 3.24
C PRO A 247 -23.88 -3.30 3.05
N TYR A 248 -23.93 -2.52 1.99
CA TYR A 248 -25.07 -1.64 1.68
C TYR A 248 -26.31 -2.40 1.21
N LEU A 249 -26.10 -3.55 0.54
CA LEU A 249 -27.18 -4.47 0.17
C LEU A 249 -27.73 -5.16 1.43
N ALA A 250 -26.88 -5.62 2.33
CA ALA A 250 -27.28 -6.24 3.60
C ALA A 250 -28.11 -5.28 4.48
N ASP A 251 -27.73 -4.00 4.52
CA ASP A 251 -28.42 -2.96 5.29
C ASP A 251 -29.60 -2.32 4.54
N SER A 252 -29.95 -2.83 3.34
CA SER A 252 -31.02 -2.30 2.48
C SER A 252 -30.81 -0.82 2.08
N ARG A 253 -29.59 -0.33 2.11
CA ARG A 253 -29.22 1.02 1.62
C ARG A 253 -29.01 1.05 0.11
N LEU A 254 -28.81 -0.11 -0.50
CA LEU A 254 -28.84 -0.35 -1.93
C LEU A 254 -29.72 -1.54 -2.24
N VAL A 255 -30.24 -1.57 -3.46
CA VAL A 255 -31.06 -2.66 -4.02
C VAL A 255 -30.34 -3.17 -5.28
N ALA A 256 -30.13 -4.48 -5.35
CA ALA A 256 -29.63 -5.12 -6.56
C ALA A 256 -30.74 -5.20 -7.61
N LEU A 257 -30.40 -4.88 -8.84
CA LEU A 257 -31.30 -4.99 -9.98
C LEU A 257 -31.08 -6.31 -10.72
N THR A 258 -32.17 -6.92 -11.19
CA THR A 258 -32.09 -7.99 -12.18
C THR A 258 -32.38 -7.39 -13.54
N ILE A 259 -31.41 -7.43 -14.48
CA ILE A 259 -31.55 -6.88 -15.82
C ILE A 259 -31.95 -8.00 -16.79
N GLU A 260 -33.07 -7.82 -17.46
CA GLU A 260 -33.52 -8.73 -18.50
C GLU A 260 -32.69 -8.56 -19.76
N GLY A 261 -32.16 -9.69 -20.29
CA GLY A 261 -31.27 -9.63 -21.48
C GLY A 261 -29.96 -8.88 -21.26
N ASP A 262 -29.42 -8.87 -20.04
CA ASP A 262 -28.20 -8.17 -19.68
C ASP A 262 -27.05 -8.41 -20.67
N PRO A 263 -26.67 -7.39 -21.46
CA PRO A 263 -25.64 -7.55 -22.49
C PRO A 263 -24.24 -7.80 -21.90
N THR A 264 -24.04 -7.48 -20.62
CA THR A 264 -22.73 -7.63 -19.96
C THR A 264 -22.59 -8.96 -19.24
N ARG A 265 -23.66 -9.73 -19.07
CA ARG A 265 -23.65 -11.03 -18.40
C ARG A 265 -22.80 -12.07 -19.15
N ALA A 266 -22.66 -11.90 -20.46
CA ALA A 266 -21.85 -12.78 -21.30
C ALA A 266 -20.34 -12.57 -21.16
N THR A 267 -19.90 -11.44 -20.59
CA THR A 267 -18.46 -11.14 -20.44
C THR A 267 -17.82 -11.74 -19.19
N GLY A 268 -18.64 -12.28 -18.27
CA GLY A 268 -18.18 -12.87 -17.02
C GLY A 268 -17.56 -11.85 -16.04
N PRO A 269 -16.93 -12.32 -14.96
CA PRO A 269 -16.26 -11.47 -14.00
C PRO A 269 -15.10 -10.69 -14.61
N LEU A 270 -14.87 -9.47 -14.13
CA LEU A 270 -13.66 -8.71 -14.49
C LEU A 270 -12.44 -9.34 -13.81
N THR A 271 -11.42 -9.69 -14.61
CA THR A 271 -10.20 -10.28 -14.07
C THR A 271 -9.27 -9.20 -13.53
N ILE A 272 -8.86 -9.37 -12.27
CA ILE A 272 -7.78 -8.61 -11.65
C ILE A 272 -6.46 -9.29 -11.98
N TYR A 273 -5.49 -8.50 -12.42
CA TYR A 273 -4.15 -8.96 -12.74
C TYR A 273 -3.11 -8.33 -11.81
N ALA A 274 -2.08 -9.10 -11.48
CA ALA A 274 -0.79 -8.54 -11.11
C ALA A 274 0.01 -8.34 -12.40
N ALA A 275 0.34 -7.09 -12.71
CA ALA A 275 0.93 -6.71 -13.99
C ALA A 275 2.23 -5.94 -13.82
N HIS A 276 3.18 -6.13 -14.73
CA HIS A 276 4.41 -5.34 -14.85
C HIS A 276 4.82 -5.21 -16.31
N MET A 277 5.69 -4.27 -16.63
CA MET A 277 6.20 -4.11 -18.00
C MET A 277 7.15 -5.25 -18.37
N ARG A 278 6.97 -5.88 -19.54
CA ARG A 278 7.86 -6.97 -20.02
C ARG A 278 9.30 -6.53 -20.24
N ASN A 279 9.50 -5.27 -20.63
CA ASN A 279 10.82 -4.69 -20.88
C ASN A 279 11.53 -4.16 -19.61
N ARG A 280 10.93 -4.34 -18.44
CA ARG A 280 11.51 -3.95 -17.14
C ARG A 280 11.55 -5.16 -16.22
N VAL A 281 12.73 -5.48 -15.74
CA VAL A 281 12.91 -6.57 -14.79
C VAL A 281 12.44 -6.11 -13.42
N LEU A 282 11.53 -6.87 -12.81
CA LEU A 282 11.18 -6.68 -11.40
C LEU A 282 12.41 -6.97 -10.53
N GLY A 283 12.64 -6.13 -9.53
CA GLY A 283 13.60 -6.43 -8.50
C GLY A 283 13.21 -7.65 -7.67
N ARG A 284 14.06 -8.01 -6.73
CA ARG A 284 13.88 -9.20 -5.89
C ARG A 284 12.56 -9.17 -5.10
N ALA A 285 12.20 -8.00 -4.54
CA ALA A 285 10.98 -7.89 -3.74
C ALA A 285 9.71 -7.89 -4.60
N GLY A 286 9.70 -7.22 -5.75
CA GLY A 286 8.59 -7.25 -6.69
C GLY A 286 8.35 -8.66 -7.26
N SER A 287 9.42 -9.36 -7.62
CA SER A 287 9.35 -10.76 -8.06
C SER A 287 8.83 -11.69 -6.97
N TRP A 288 9.29 -11.47 -5.74
CA TRP A 288 8.82 -12.22 -4.57
C TRP A 288 7.33 -11.97 -4.32
N LEU A 289 6.89 -10.71 -4.33
CA LEU A 289 5.48 -10.36 -4.15
C LEU A 289 4.59 -10.98 -5.24
N LEU A 290 5.03 -10.94 -6.50
CA LEU A 290 4.30 -11.56 -7.61
C LEU A 290 4.11 -13.08 -7.40
N ASN A 291 5.14 -13.78 -6.91
CA ASN A 291 5.06 -15.20 -6.61
C ASN A 291 4.15 -15.49 -5.40
N GLU A 292 4.19 -14.65 -4.37
CA GLU A 292 3.32 -14.76 -3.19
C GLU A 292 1.85 -14.54 -3.56
N LEU A 293 1.55 -13.54 -4.39
CA LEU A 293 0.21 -13.30 -4.93
C LEU A 293 -0.28 -14.49 -5.76
N ARG A 294 0.60 -15.05 -6.61
CA ARG A 294 0.27 -16.27 -7.36
C ARG A 294 -0.08 -17.43 -6.45
N ALA A 295 0.71 -17.66 -5.42
CA ALA A 295 0.51 -18.78 -4.51
C ALA A 295 -0.78 -18.69 -3.69
N ARG A 296 -1.27 -17.47 -3.42
CA ARG A 296 -2.45 -17.24 -2.58
C ARG A 296 -3.75 -17.03 -3.36
N LEU A 297 -3.68 -16.46 -4.56
CA LEU A 297 -4.86 -15.93 -5.25
C LEU A 297 -5.07 -16.54 -6.66
N ALA A 298 -4.07 -17.16 -7.26
CA ALA A 298 -4.17 -17.82 -8.58
C ALA A 298 -4.24 -19.37 -8.45
#